data_6cab025c165414bab4aecf473b4310c9
#
_entry.id   6cab025c165414bab4aecf473b4310c9
#
_cell.length_a   1.000
_cell.length_b   1.000
_cell.length_c   1.000
_cell.angle_alpha   90.00
_cell.angle_beta   90.00
_cell.angle_gamma   90.00
#
_symmetry.space_group_name_H-M   'P 1'
#
loop_
_entity.id
_entity.type
_entity.pdbx_description
1 polymer ?
#
loop_
_entity_poly.entity_id
_entity_poly.type
_entity_poly.pdbx_seq_one_letter_code
_entity_poly.pdbx_strand_id
1 'polypeptide(L)'
;MLNPSSDDGTMASVVVDSTKNRVTYSPKDGGSYFYTQLGCTDARNRFGGISVKLNAPAGTSLSVELDSGCNGESDKQTTLSSSDLGWTFDGNEKLYDIPFNKFDGLDISKVATLLFSQLTSPVTFGPMAFYCGSTPTEYIPNNSGAPVAPTSTVPAPSATAPTLVVDTFNSQESNALGNWHGADEGMVLNWGANKLTIQSDDADYAFYTQLSGSCRDMTMYDGSYLHIAYTGSNAFTIALQQHNSACDETIAPYPETWDSLEAARYATANDIYIPMNHFNINRNRAIGFAIKGFYKADPITLTKIEIVKSVPANFKVPNKLPSGNLIFACKRPNSFAFAIDDGSPEYAQEVLGIIKEENIKATFFTVGAPLLDPSTNLSNVYNEMLSAGHQIALHSYTHPKMEGLPDYAAIDWEYNQDIAAVRQVLPRVGNTRYFRPPFGTEGARMRQRLAVATGSEEPYIVNWSVDVEDWLWAETDTPEKQLEAFKRDVVKGGNLVVMHYLYPSTVGYLRQFIQIAKATGKQLMRVDQCMEDPDAPPL
;
A
#
# COMPACT_ATOMS: atom_id res chain seq x y z
N MET A 1 0.04 -8.92 -17.18
CA MET A 1 -0.19 -10.35 -17.53
C MET A 1 -0.51 -10.43 -19.01
N LEU A 2 0.23 -11.26 -19.73
CA LEU A 2 -0.08 -11.50 -21.14
C LEU A 2 -1.37 -12.33 -21.23
N ASN A 3 -2.40 -11.75 -21.83
CA ASN A 3 -3.61 -12.50 -22.14
C ASN A 3 -3.26 -13.57 -23.17
N PRO A 4 -3.59 -14.87 -22.97
CA PRO A 4 -3.31 -15.94 -23.93
C PRO A 4 -3.91 -15.73 -25.32
N SER A 5 -4.86 -14.82 -25.47
CA SER A 5 -5.51 -14.48 -26.74
C SER A 5 -5.05 -13.15 -27.34
N SER A 6 -3.95 -12.56 -26.86
CA SER A 6 -3.46 -11.26 -27.35
C SER A 6 -2.84 -11.29 -28.75
N ASP A 7 -2.75 -12.46 -29.36
CA ASP A 7 -2.30 -12.67 -30.76
C ASP A 7 -3.47 -12.96 -31.72
N ASP A 8 -4.71 -12.98 -31.24
CA ASP A 8 -5.93 -13.31 -31.99
C ASP A 8 -5.81 -14.59 -32.85
N GLY A 9 -4.95 -15.53 -32.40
CA GLY A 9 -4.67 -16.80 -33.10
C GLY A 9 -3.78 -16.65 -34.32
N THR A 10 -3.07 -15.54 -34.49
CA THR A 10 -2.17 -15.29 -35.64
C THR A 10 -0.80 -15.93 -35.47
N MET A 11 -0.40 -16.31 -34.25
CA MET A 11 0.87 -16.98 -33.98
C MET A 11 0.80 -18.48 -34.26
N ALA A 12 1.89 -19.08 -34.69
CA ALA A 12 2.04 -20.53 -34.84
C ALA A 12 2.07 -21.21 -33.46
N SER A 13 2.70 -20.59 -32.48
CA SER A 13 2.69 -21.03 -31.10
C SER A 13 2.98 -19.88 -30.13
N VAL A 14 2.38 -20.01 -28.92
CA VAL A 14 2.62 -19.15 -27.76
C VAL A 14 3.03 -20.04 -26.60
N VAL A 15 4.26 -19.92 -26.12
CA VAL A 15 4.79 -20.72 -25.01
C VAL A 15 5.05 -19.84 -23.81
N VAL A 16 4.32 -20.08 -22.71
CA VAL A 16 4.44 -19.33 -21.47
C VAL A 16 5.31 -20.09 -20.48
N ASP A 17 6.43 -19.52 -20.05
CA ASP A 17 7.24 -19.96 -18.92
C ASP A 17 6.96 -19.08 -17.70
N SER A 18 5.96 -19.47 -16.91
CA SER A 18 5.56 -18.74 -15.73
C SER A 18 6.63 -18.72 -14.63
N THR A 19 7.51 -19.72 -14.61
CA THR A 19 8.59 -19.80 -13.61
C THR A 19 9.68 -18.76 -13.84
N LYS A 20 9.89 -18.38 -15.11
CA LYS A 20 10.86 -17.36 -15.51
C LYS A 20 10.21 -16.03 -15.87
N ASN A 21 8.89 -15.96 -15.83
CA ASN A 21 8.12 -14.79 -16.28
C ASN A 21 8.48 -14.39 -17.71
N ARG A 22 8.40 -15.38 -18.63
CA ARG A 22 8.72 -15.24 -20.05
C ARG A 22 7.61 -15.81 -20.91
N VAL A 23 7.42 -15.25 -22.10
CA VAL A 23 6.56 -15.79 -23.13
C VAL A 23 7.30 -15.78 -24.46
N THR A 24 7.25 -16.89 -25.20
CA THR A 24 7.82 -17.00 -26.54
C THR A 24 6.70 -17.03 -27.56
N TYR A 25 6.71 -16.05 -28.45
CA TYR A 25 5.83 -15.99 -29.62
C TYR A 25 6.59 -16.49 -30.85
N SER A 26 6.05 -17.50 -31.50
CA SER A 26 6.58 -18.02 -32.76
C SER A 26 5.64 -17.60 -33.89
N PRO A 27 6.09 -16.74 -34.83
CA PRO A 27 5.23 -16.28 -35.91
C PRO A 27 4.85 -17.42 -36.86
N LYS A 28 3.63 -17.36 -37.39
CA LYS A 28 3.15 -18.27 -38.45
C LYS A 28 3.59 -17.77 -39.82
N ASP A 29 3.46 -16.47 -40.02
CA ASP A 29 3.83 -15.76 -41.25
C ASP A 29 4.05 -14.27 -40.96
N GLY A 30 4.25 -13.45 -41.99
CA GLY A 30 4.45 -11.99 -41.84
C GLY A 30 3.25 -11.21 -41.33
N GLY A 31 2.10 -11.84 -41.26
CA GLY A 31 0.88 -11.23 -40.67
C GLY A 31 0.70 -11.54 -39.18
N SER A 32 1.63 -12.31 -38.58
CA SER A 32 1.57 -12.65 -37.16
C SER A 32 1.86 -11.43 -36.29
N TYR A 33 1.05 -11.21 -35.26
CA TYR A 33 1.19 -10.11 -34.30
C TYR A 33 0.75 -10.52 -32.90
N PHE A 34 1.13 -9.75 -31.91
CA PHE A 34 0.47 -9.74 -30.60
C PHE A 34 0.47 -8.32 -30.04
N TYR A 35 -0.45 -8.05 -29.12
CA TYR A 35 -0.61 -6.74 -28.52
C TYR A 35 -0.86 -6.82 -27.02
N THR A 36 -0.66 -5.69 -26.35
CA THR A 36 -1.08 -5.47 -24.98
C THR A 36 -1.77 -4.13 -24.86
N GLN A 37 -2.90 -4.11 -24.14
CA GLN A 37 -3.62 -2.87 -23.87
C GLN A 37 -3.06 -2.16 -22.65
N LEU A 38 -2.86 -0.86 -22.77
CA LEU A 38 -2.23 -0.01 -21.77
C LEU A 38 -3.28 0.87 -21.03
N GLY A 39 -4.56 0.66 -21.34
CA GLY A 39 -5.66 1.25 -20.62
C GLY A 39 -5.76 2.79 -20.70
N CYS A 40 -5.46 3.40 -21.86
CA CYS A 40 -5.51 4.85 -22.02
C CYS A 40 -4.63 5.61 -21.00
N THR A 41 -3.36 5.28 -20.99
CA THR A 41 -2.38 5.82 -20.02
C THR A 41 -1.92 7.22 -20.41
N ASP A 42 -2.05 8.19 -19.50
CA ASP A 42 -1.39 9.51 -19.63
C ASP A 42 0.08 9.40 -19.21
N ALA A 43 0.95 9.46 -20.22
CA ALA A 43 2.41 9.35 -20.01
C ALA A 43 3.12 10.71 -19.90
N ARG A 44 2.39 11.83 -20.07
CA ARG A 44 2.98 13.19 -20.03
C ARG A 44 3.64 13.47 -18.69
N ASN A 45 4.83 14.04 -18.74
CA ASN A 45 5.63 14.43 -17.55
C ASN A 45 5.90 13.29 -16.53
N ARG A 46 5.61 12.03 -16.90
CA ARG A 46 5.80 10.86 -16.04
C ARG A 46 6.73 9.83 -16.67
N PHE A 47 6.47 9.45 -17.92
CA PHE A 47 7.18 8.35 -18.57
C PHE A 47 7.86 8.81 -19.87
N GLY A 48 9.11 8.38 -20.04
CA GLY A 48 9.86 8.62 -21.28
C GLY A 48 9.62 7.56 -22.35
N GLY A 49 9.11 6.39 -21.95
CA GLY A 49 8.85 5.27 -22.84
C GLY A 49 8.52 3.98 -22.10
N ILE A 50 8.60 2.86 -22.83
CA ILE A 50 8.40 1.50 -22.31
C ILE A 50 9.72 0.73 -22.47
N SER A 51 10.17 0.08 -21.42
CA SER A 51 11.29 -0.88 -21.45
C SER A 51 10.77 -2.31 -21.53
N VAL A 52 11.42 -3.16 -22.28
CA VAL A 52 11.07 -4.58 -22.44
C VAL A 52 12.31 -5.45 -22.54
N LYS A 53 12.32 -6.59 -21.87
CA LYS A 53 13.34 -7.62 -22.06
C LYS A 53 12.98 -8.51 -23.24
N LEU A 54 13.89 -8.66 -24.19
CA LEU A 54 13.71 -9.53 -25.36
C LEU A 54 14.91 -10.44 -25.55
N ASN A 55 14.61 -11.66 -26.00
CA ASN A 55 15.58 -12.59 -26.53
C ASN A 55 15.11 -13.05 -27.91
N ALA A 56 15.94 -12.90 -28.92
CA ALA A 56 15.67 -13.38 -30.26
C ALA A 56 16.97 -13.76 -30.96
N PRO A 57 16.95 -14.68 -31.95
CA PRO A 57 18.11 -15.05 -32.74
C PRO A 57 18.75 -13.85 -33.43
N ALA A 58 20.05 -13.95 -33.74
CA ALA A 58 20.75 -12.92 -34.52
C ALA A 58 20.09 -12.73 -35.89
N GLY A 59 19.94 -11.47 -36.30
CA GLY A 59 19.28 -11.11 -37.56
C GLY A 59 17.74 -11.09 -37.50
N THR A 60 17.14 -11.33 -36.38
CA THR A 60 15.68 -11.12 -36.19
C THR A 60 15.31 -9.66 -36.42
N SER A 61 14.18 -9.42 -37.05
CA SER A 61 13.54 -8.12 -37.12
C SER A 61 12.08 -8.21 -36.70
N LEU A 62 11.55 -7.11 -36.22
CA LEU A 62 10.13 -6.95 -35.88
C LEU A 62 9.72 -5.48 -35.94
N SER A 63 8.44 -5.21 -35.91
CA SER A 63 7.87 -3.88 -35.82
C SER A 63 7.18 -3.67 -34.47
N VAL A 64 7.29 -2.45 -33.97
CA VAL A 64 6.65 -1.97 -32.74
C VAL A 64 5.68 -0.87 -33.12
N GLU A 65 4.43 -1.03 -32.73
CA GLU A 65 3.39 -0.03 -32.96
C GLU A 65 2.86 0.47 -31.62
N LEU A 66 2.69 1.77 -31.51
CA LEU A 66 2.01 2.43 -30.40
C LEU A 66 0.77 3.14 -30.92
N ASP A 67 -0.35 2.90 -30.25
CA ASP A 67 -1.60 3.58 -30.52
C ASP A 67 -1.93 4.57 -29.41
N SER A 68 -2.44 5.72 -29.82
CA SER A 68 -3.11 6.66 -28.93
C SER A 68 -4.60 6.68 -29.21
N GLY A 69 -5.39 6.76 -28.12
CA GLY A 69 -6.85 6.79 -28.17
C GLY A 69 -7.45 6.24 -26.88
N CYS A 70 -8.70 6.55 -26.63
CA CYS A 70 -9.43 6.08 -25.46
C CYS A 70 -10.77 5.46 -25.91
N ASN A 71 -11.37 4.63 -25.06
CA ASN A 71 -12.68 4.02 -25.29
C ASN A 71 -12.78 3.10 -26.53
N GLY A 72 -11.66 2.47 -26.93
CA GLY A 72 -11.62 1.55 -28.07
C GLY A 72 -11.53 2.23 -29.43
N GLU A 73 -11.38 3.55 -29.48
CA GLU A 73 -11.08 4.30 -30.69
C GLU A 73 -9.57 4.59 -30.74
N SER A 74 -8.94 4.31 -31.90
CA SER A 74 -7.54 4.68 -32.15
C SER A 74 -7.51 6.05 -32.81
N ASP A 75 -7.01 7.07 -32.12
CA ASP A 75 -6.85 8.41 -32.65
C ASP A 75 -5.67 8.47 -33.63
N LYS A 76 -4.60 7.74 -33.31
CA LYS A 76 -3.40 7.64 -34.14
C LYS A 76 -2.58 6.39 -33.82
N GLN A 77 -2.09 5.76 -34.88
CA GLN A 77 -1.15 4.64 -34.84
C GLN A 77 0.19 5.07 -35.41
N THR A 78 1.27 4.70 -34.76
CA THR A 78 2.63 4.97 -35.24
C THR A 78 3.45 3.71 -35.07
N THR A 79 4.06 3.24 -36.18
CA THR A 79 4.84 2.00 -36.23
C THR A 79 6.29 2.31 -36.54
N LEU A 80 7.21 1.70 -35.78
CA LEU A 80 8.66 1.74 -35.99
C LEU A 80 9.20 0.32 -36.13
N SER A 81 10.20 0.13 -37.01
CA SER A 81 10.92 -1.14 -37.03
C SER A 81 11.92 -1.25 -35.89
N SER A 82 12.35 -2.48 -35.57
CA SER A 82 13.43 -2.71 -34.62
C SER A 82 14.73 -1.98 -35.01
N SER A 83 14.99 -1.79 -36.31
CA SER A 83 16.12 -0.98 -36.78
C SER A 83 15.98 0.51 -36.52
N ASP A 84 14.77 1.09 -36.65
CA ASP A 84 14.50 2.49 -36.33
C ASP A 84 14.66 2.77 -34.82
N LEU A 85 14.35 1.78 -34.00
CA LEU A 85 14.58 1.81 -32.57
C LEU A 85 16.05 1.62 -32.19
N GLY A 86 16.90 1.15 -33.13
CA GLY A 86 18.31 0.86 -32.90
C GLY A 86 18.54 -0.51 -32.23
N TRP A 87 17.60 -1.43 -32.35
CA TRP A 87 17.69 -2.75 -31.74
C TRP A 87 18.51 -3.71 -32.58
N THR A 88 19.32 -4.52 -31.91
CA THR A 88 20.08 -5.62 -32.51
C THR A 88 19.95 -6.86 -31.64
N PHE A 89 19.59 -7.98 -32.27
CA PHE A 89 19.45 -9.27 -31.60
C PHE A 89 20.68 -10.13 -31.86
N ASP A 90 21.15 -10.87 -30.86
CA ASP A 90 22.33 -11.74 -30.93
C ASP A 90 22.13 -13.10 -30.23
N GLY A 91 20.87 -13.43 -29.91
CA GLY A 91 20.53 -14.66 -29.21
C GLY A 91 20.60 -14.55 -27.69
N ASN A 92 21.03 -13.41 -27.16
CA ASN A 92 21.05 -13.15 -25.73
C ASN A 92 19.86 -12.26 -25.30
N GLU A 93 19.38 -12.46 -24.09
CA GLU A 93 18.36 -11.58 -23.54
C GLU A 93 18.95 -10.21 -23.15
N LYS A 94 18.35 -9.15 -23.67
CA LYS A 94 18.73 -7.76 -23.40
C LYS A 94 17.52 -6.91 -23.05
N LEU A 95 17.78 -5.78 -22.41
CA LEU A 95 16.80 -4.73 -22.21
C LEU A 95 16.77 -3.83 -23.44
N TYR A 96 15.57 -3.64 -23.99
CA TYR A 96 15.29 -2.74 -25.10
C TYR A 96 14.33 -1.65 -24.67
N ASP A 97 14.41 -0.49 -25.29
CA ASP A 97 13.53 0.64 -25.01
C ASP A 97 12.67 1.03 -26.20
N ILE A 98 11.48 1.51 -25.88
CA ILE A 98 10.48 2.04 -26.80
C ILE A 98 10.23 3.50 -26.37
N PRO A 99 11.11 4.44 -26.73
CA PRO A 99 11.02 5.82 -26.26
C PRO A 99 9.90 6.55 -27.01
N PHE A 100 9.00 7.18 -26.28
CA PHE A 100 7.83 7.86 -26.87
C PHE A 100 8.19 8.98 -27.81
N ASN A 101 9.31 9.64 -27.60
CA ASN A 101 9.78 10.74 -28.45
C ASN A 101 10.21 10.32 -29.87
N LYS A 102 10.31 9.02 -30.15
CA LYS A 102 10.55 8.51 -31.51
C LYS A 102 9.27 8.29 -32.30
N PHE A 103 8.11 8.23 -31.64
CA PHE A 103 6.81 7.99 -32.28
C PHE A 103 6.13 9.30 -32.66
N ASP A 104 6.46 9.81 -33.86
CA ASP A 104 5.99 11.11 -34.31
C ASP A 104 4.46 11.23 -34.35
N GLY A 105 3.96 12.23 -33.61
CA GLY A 105 2.56 12.57 -33.52
C GLY A 105 1.72 11.61 -32.67
N LEU A 106 2.33 10.71 -31.92
CA LEU A 106 1.64 9.94 -30.88
C LEU A 106 1.15 10.90 -29.78
N ASP A 107 -0.13 10.82 -29.42
CA ASP A 107 -0.65 11.55 -28.26
C ASP A 107 -0.33 10.79 -26.97
N ILE A 108 0.80 11.13 -26.35
CA ILE A 108 1.26 10.48 -25.11
C ILE A 108 0.36 10.76 -23.90
N SER A 109 -0.68 11.59 -24.04
CA SER A 109 -1.70 11.73 -22.99
C SER A 109 -2.72 10.60 -22.99
N LYS A 110 -2.69 9.72 -24.00
CA LYS A 110 -3.70 8.69 -24.24
C LYS A 110 -3.08 7.42 -24.83
N VAL A 111 -1.93 6.98 -24.35
CA VAL A 111 -1.26 5.75 -24.84
C VAL A 111 -2.16 4.55 -24.53
N ALA A 112 -2.64 3.88 -25.57
CA ALA A 112 -3.70 2.88 -25.46
C ALA A 112 -3.22 1.45 -25.70
N THR A 113 -2.45 1.23 -26.77
CA THR A 113 -2.03 -0.12 -27.18
C THR A 113 -0.55 -0.13 -27.55
N LEU A 114 0.12 -1.21 -27.21
CA LEU A 114 1.45 -1.58 -27.70
C LEU A 114 1.32 -2.90 -28.46
N LEU A 115 1.66 -2.87 -29.76
CA LEU A 115 1.57 -4.02 -30.63
C LEU A 115 2.95 -4.36 -31.23
N PHE A 116 3.24 -5.65 -31.32
CA PHE A 116 4.44 -6.19 -31.97
C PHE A 116 4.01 -7.05 -33.16
N SER A 117 4.56 -6.77 -34.31
CA SER A 117 4.23 -7.46 -35.57
C SER A 117 5.47 -7.70 -36.44
N GLN A 118 5.25 -8.34 -37.57
CA GLN A 118 6.32 -8.63 -38.57
C GLN A 118 7.53 -9.35 -37.96
N LEU A 119 7.30 -10.22 -36.97
CA LEU A 119 8.35 -11.03 -36.38
C LEU A 119 8.93 -11.98 -37.43
N THR A 120 10.23 -11.89 -37.70
CA THR A 120 10.90 -12.78 -38.67
C THR A 120 11.38 -14.11 -38.06
N SER A 121 11.38 -14.22 -36.75
CA SER A 121 11.79 -15.42 -35.99
C SER A 121 11.05 -15.47 -34.65
N PRO A 122 11.06 -16.60 -33.94
CA PRO A 122 10.54 -16.65 -32.58
C PRO A 122 11.23 -15.64 -31.66
N VAL A 123 10.46 -14.89 -30.90
CA VAL A 123 10.93 -13.89 -29.94
C VAL A 123 10.40 -14.24 -28.56
N THR A 124 11.30 -14.27 -27.57
CA THR A 124 10.94 -14.43 -26.16
C THR A 124 10.87 -13.06 -25.51
N PHE A 125 9.70 -12.75 -25.01
CA PHE A 125 9.43 -11.52 -24.24
C PHE A 125 9.54 -11.79 -22.76
N GLY A 126 10.26 -10.94 -22.07
CA GLY A 126 10.30 -10.86 -20.62
C GLY A 126 9.44 -9.72 -20.10
N PRO A 127 9.71 -9.28 -18.87
CA PRO A 127 8.99 -8.16 -18.27
C PRO A 127 9.10 -6.89 -19.11
N MET A 128 7.99 -6.14 -19.13
CA MET A 128 7.95 -4.81 -19.72
C MET A 128 7.29 -3.82 -18.75
N ALA A 129 7.73 -2.57 -18.77
CA ALA A 129 7.19 -1.51 -17.92
C ALA A 129 7.43 -0.13 -18.53
N PHE A 130 6.63 0.83 -18.11
CA PHE A 130 6.94 2.23 -18.32
C PHE A 130 8.20 2.62 -17.52
N TYR A 131 9.08 3.45 -18.08
CA TYR A 131 10.22 4.02 -17.38
C TYR A 131 10.12 5.54 -17.25
N CYS A 132 10.64 6.09 -16.15
CA CYS A 132 10.65 7.54 -15.89
C CYS A 132 11.88 8.19 -16.54
N GLY A 133 11.72 9.44 -16.99
CA GLY A 133 12.83 10.20 -17.61
C GLY A 133 13.27 9.66 -18.96
N SER A 134 14.57 9.74 -19.27
CA SER A 134 15.14 9.38 -20.57
C SER A 134 15.94 8.08 -20.59
N THR A 135 16.02 7.37 -19.46
CA THR A 135 16.83 6.15 -19.33
C THR A 135 15.93 4.96 -19.07
N PRO A 136 15.92 3.95 -19.97
CA PRO A 136 15.13 2.74 -19.76
C PRO A 136 15.61 1.97 -18.53
N THR A 137 14.67 1.53 -17.71
CA THR A 137 14.93 0.73 -16.51
C THR A 137 14.29 -0.63 -16.64
N GLU A 138 15.00 -1.67 -16.18
CA GLU A 138 14.47 -3.02 -16.18
C GLU A 138 13.35 -3.15 -15.13
N TYR A 139 12.18 -3.63 -15.56
CA TYR A 139 11.17 -4.09 -14.63
C TYR A 139 11.55 -5.47 -14.09
N ILE A 140 11.82 -5.55 -12.81
CA ILE A 140 12.05 -6.82 -12.11
C ILE A 140 10.73 -7.22 -11.45
N PRO A 141 10.01 -8.22 -12.00
CA PRO A 141 8.80 -8.71 -11.34
C PRO A 141 9.16 -9.28 -9.97
N ASN A 142 8.40 -8.91 -8.95
CA ASN A 142 8.54 -9.50 -7.61
C ASN A 142 7.98 -10.94 -7.60
N ASN A 143 8.57 -11.83 -8.39
CA ASN A 143 8.35 -13.27 -8.30
C ASN A 143 9.70 -13.94 -8.13
N SER A 144 9.94 -14.39 -6.90
CA SER A 144 10.93 -15.38 -6.48
C SER A 144 12.35 -15.22 -7.03
N GLY A 145 13.24 -14.72 -6.18
CA GLY A 145 14.62 -15.17 -6.14
C GLY A 145 15.55 -14.58 -7.19
N ALA A 146 16.02 -13.45 -6.95
CA ALA A 146 17.37 -12.89 -6.90
C ALA A 146 17.37 -11.38 -7.24
N PRO A 147 17.78 -10.52 -6.33
CA PRO A 147 17.87 -9.09 -6.58
C PRO A 147 19.15 -8.76 -7.31
N VAL A 148 19.05 -7.97 -8.39
CA VAL A 148 20.19 -7.14 -8.81
C VAL A 148 20.11 -5.86 -7.98
N ALA A 149 21.08 -5.66 -7.13
CA ALA A 149 21.19 -4.53 -6.23
C ALA A 149 21.50 -3.23 -6.98
N PRO A 150 20.83 -2.12 -6.64
CA PRO A 150 21.58 -0.94 -6.31
C PRO A 150 22.15 -1.18 -4.91
N THR A 151 23.43 -0.98 -4.75
CA THR A 151 24.10 -0.96 -3.47
C THR A 151 23.51 0.15 -2.60
N SER A 152 22.40 -0.13 -1.91
CA SER A 152 22.13 0.53 -0.66
C SER A 152 23.24 0.03 0.27
N THR A 153 24.23 0.86 0.51
CA THR A 153 25.18 0.64 1.58
C THR A 153 24.39 0.70 2.88
N VAL A 154 23.87 -0.46 3.31
CA VAL A 154 23.50 -0.62 4.72
C VAL A 154 24.71 -0.15 5.49
N PRO A 155 24.60 0.83 6.40
CA PRO A 155 25.72 1.26 7.20
C PRO A 155 26.36 0.01 7.80
N ALA A 156 27.69 -0.05 7.78
CA ALA A 156 28.39 -1.17 8.42
C ALA A 156 27.85 -1.30 9.85
N PRO A 157 27.56 -2.53 10.32
CA PRO A 157 27.03 -2.72 11.67
C PRO A 157 27.89 -1.95 12.66
N SER A 158 27.27 -1.23 13.59
CA SER A 158 28.03 -0.60 14.66
C SER A 158 28.85 -1.70 15.33
N ALA A 159 30.17 -1.61 15.26
CA ALA A 159 31.08 -2.65 15.78
C ALA A 159 30.88 -2.93 17.29
N THR A 160 30.09 -2.11 17.96
CA THR A 160 29.85 -2.11 19.41
C THR A 160 28.48 -2.61 19.84
N ALA A 161 27.47 -2.68 18.96
CA ALA A 161 26.14 -3.13 19.36
C ALA A 161 26.14 -4.63 19.77
N PRO A 162 25.75 -5.01 21.01
CA PRO A 162 25.64 -6.40 21.41
C PRO A 162 24.44 -7.06 20.71
N THR A 163 24.41 -8.40 20.63
CA THR A 163 23.20 -9.13 20.31
C THR A 163 22.15 -8.85 21.38
N LEU A 164 20.92 -8.53 20.97
CA LEU A 164 19.80 -8.34 21.88
C LEU A 164 18.79 -9.46 21.67
N VAL A 165 18.68 -10.39 22.62
CA VAL A 165 17.65 -11.42 22.61
C VAL A 165 16.36 -10.79 23.14
N VAL A 166 15.34 -10.73 22.28
CA VAL A 166 14.04 -10.11 22.59
C VAL A 166 13.08 -11.15 23.16
N ASP A 167 12.96 -12.30 22.49
CA ASP A 167 12.07 -13.37 22.92
C ASP A 167 12.64 -14.75 22.60
N THR A 168 12.44 -15.70 23.49
CA THR A 168 12.78 -17.13 23.35
C THR A 168 11.57 -18.03 23.60
N PHE A 169 10.42 -17.44 23.87
CA PHE A 169 9.14 -18.13 24.11
C PHE A 169 9.19 -19.18 25.23
N ASN A 170 10.03 -18.93 26.24
CA ASN A 170 10.21 -19.81 27.40
C ASN A 170 9.24 -19.53 28.55
N SER A 171 8.52 -18.42 28.49
CA SER A 171 7.43 -18.02 29.39
C SER A 171 6.21 -17.64 28.56
N GLN A 172 5.02 -17.71 29.13
CA GLN A 172 3.78 -17.20 28.52
C GLN A 172 3.45 -15.77 28.99
N GLU A 173 4.12 -15.31 30.04
CA GLU A 173 3.81 -14.04 30.69
C GLU A 173 4.73 -12.90 30.24
N SER A 174 5.97 -13.24 29.86
CA SER A 174 6.97 -12.24 29.50
C SER A 174 8.02 -12.79 28.54
N ASN A 175 8.55 -11.90 27.71
CA ASN A 175 9.64 -12.19 26.79
C ASN A 175 11.01 -12.28 27.51
N ALA A 176 12.08 -12.52 26.77
CA ALA A 176 13.43 -12.67 27.34
C ALA A 176 14.02 -11.38 27.95
N LEU A 177 13.38 -10.22 27.67
CA LEU A 177 13.73 -8.93 28.29
C LEU A 177 12.96 -8.67 29.59
N GLY A 178 12.04 -9.57 29.98
CA GLY A 178 11.15 -9.40 31.12
C GLY A 178 9.97 -8.44 30.86
N ASN A 179 9.74 -8.08 29.61
CA ASN A 179 8.61 -7.23 29.20
C ASN A 179 7.43 -8.08 28.72
N TRP A 180 6.26 -7.44 28.63
CA TRP A 180 5.05 -8.08 28.15
C TRP A 180 5.22 -8.56 26.69
N HIS A 181 4.65 -9.71 26.41
CA HIS A 181 4.31 -10.20 25.10
C HIS A 181 2.93 -10.87 25.14
N GLY A 182 2.24 -10.89 24.01
CA GLY A 182 0.88 -11.43 23.95
C GLY A 182 0.23 -11.11 22.61
N ALA A 183 -1.02 -11.46 22.50
CA ALA A 183 -1.78 -11.26 21.26
C ALA A 183 -3.13 -10.61 21.55
N ASP A 184 -3.78 -10.18 20.46
CA ASP A 184 -5.16 -9.71 20.51
C ASP A 184 -6.09 -10.84 20.97
N GLU A 185 -7.17 -10.45 21.67
CA GLU A 185 -8.15 -11.39 22.19
C GLU A 185 -8.78 -12.20 21.02
N GLY A 186 -8.84 -13.51 21.19
CA GLY A 186 -9.35 -14.43 20.17
C GLY A 186 -8.29 -15.03 19.25
N MET A 187 -7.05 -14.53 19.27
CA MET A 187 -5.96 -15.13 18.50
C MET A 187 -5.55 -16.49 19.07
N VAL A 188 -5.39 -17.49 18.21
CA VAL A 188 -4.99 -18.85 18.63
C VAL A 188 -3.48 -18.92 18.86
N LEU A 189 -3.07 -19.06 20.12
CA LEU A 189 -1.70 -19.23 20.55
C LEU A 189 -1.48 -20.63 21.15
N ASN A 190 -0.54 -21.39 20.61
CA ASN A 190 -0.15 -22.69 21.14
C ASN A 190 1.30 -22.65 21.65
N TRP A 191 1.44 -22.59 22.98
CA TRP A 191 2.72 -22.54 23.66
C TRP A 191 3.34 -23.94 23.82
N GLY A 192 4.64 -24.05 23.55
CA GLY A 192 5.44 -25.25 23.77
C GLY A 192 6.75 -24.93 24.47
N ALA A 193 7.61 -25.93 24.67
CA ALA A 193 8.94 -25.68 25.25
C ALA A 193 9.78 -24.80 24.32
N ASN A 194 10.06 -23.57 24.74
CA ASN A 194 10.82 -22.55 23.98
C ASN A 194 10.30 -22.30 22.57
N LYS A 195 8.98 -22.31 22.40
CA LYS A 195 8.34 -22.01 21.11
C LYS A 195 6.91 -21.54 21.28
N LEU A 196 6.46 -20.74 20.34
CA LEU A 196 5.09 -20.29 20.20
C LEU A 196 4.60 -20.60 18.78
N THR A 197 3.50 -21.33 18.66
CA THR A 197 2.81 -21.51 17.37
C THR A 197 1.60 -20.60 17.33
N ILE A 198 1.56 -19.76 16.30
CA ILE A 198 0.49 -18.81 16.02
C ILE A 198 -0.25 -19.30 14.78
N GLN A 199 -1.56 -19.23 14.81
CA GLN A 199 -2.42 -19.47 13.66
C GLN A 199 -3.51 -18.40 13.62
N SER A 200 -3.63 -17.73 12.48
CA SER A 200 -4.69 -16.76 12.22
C SER A 200 -5.05 -16.75 10.75
N ASP A 201 -6.32 -16.64 10.46
CA ASP A 201 -6.88 -16.36 9.13
C ASP A 201 -7.42 -14.92 9.02
N ASP A 202 -7.26 -14.13 10.09
CA ASP A 202 -7.66 -12.74 10.14
C ASP A 202 -6.44 -11.81 10.17
N ALA A 203 -6.40 -10.89 9.19
CA ALA A 203 -5.31 -9.92 9.06
C ALA A 203 -5.31 -8.82 10.15
N ASP A 204 -6.38 -8.70 10.93
CA ASP A 204 -6.45 -7.75 12.05
C ASP A 204 -5.68 -8.22 13.27
N TYR A 205 -5.60 -9.53 13.50
CA TYR A 205 -4.94 -10.06 14.68
C TYR A 205 -3.43 -9.86 14.66
N ALA A 206 -2.88 -9.55 15.82
CA ALA A 206 -1.45 -9.36 16.00
C ALA A 206 -0.94 -10.05 17.28
N PHE A 207 0.27 -10.57 17.21
CA PHE A 207 1.09 -10.92 18.37
C PHE A 207 2.15 -9.86 18.58
N TYR A 208 2.31 -9.41 19.80
CA TYR A 208 3.22 -8.34 20.19
C TYR A 208 4.32 -8.84 21.10
N THR A 209 5.53 -8.25 21.01
CA THR A 209 6.61 -8.44 21.98
C THR A 209 7.31 -7.11 22.24
N GLN A 210 7.25 -6.64 23.48
CA GLN A 210 7.73 -5.30 23.85
C GLN A 210 9.23 -5.28 24.11
N LEU A 211 9.88 -4.19 23.71
CA LEU A 211 11.30 -3.91 23.96
C LEU A 211 11.52 -3.25 25.31
N SER A 212 10.51 -2.56 25.84
CA SER A 212 10.49 -1.95 27.17
C SER A 212 9.06 -1.64 27.59
N GLY A 213 8.85 -1.30 28.85
CA GLY A 213 7.57 -0.80 29.36
C GLY A 213 7.27 0.66 28.97
N SER A 214 8.14 1.32 28.20
CA SER A 214 8.00 2.69 27.71
C SER A 214 8.80 2.84 26.40
N CYS A 215 9.44 4.00 26.12
CA CYS A 215 10.36 4.15 25.00
C CYS A 215 11.65 3.37 25.21
N ARG A 216 12.16 2.76 24.14
CA ARG A 216 13.52 2.23 24.07
C ARG A 216 14.27 2.86 22.91
N ASP A 217 15.46 3.38 23.20
CA ASP A 217 16.38 3.85 22.16
C ASP A 217 17.03 2.64 21.47
N MET A 218 16.70 2.44 20.20
CA MET A 218 17.21 1.37 19.34
C MET A 218 18.20 1.89 18.29
N THR A 219 18.62 3.15 18.34
CA THR A 219 19.51 3.76 17.33
C THR A 219 20.87 3.07 17.27
N MET A 220 21.35 2.53 18.38
CA MET A 220 22.60 1.74 18.39
C MET A 220 22.54 0.49 17.50
N TYR A 221 21.34 0.05 17.09
CA TYR A 221 21.09 -1.11 16.24
C TYR A 221 20.84 -0.76 14.77
N ASP A 222 21.02 0.48 14.35
CA ASP A 222 20.72 0.93 12.97
C ASP A 222 21.43 0.11 11.88
N GLY A 223 22.65 -0.36 12.15
CA GLY A 223 23.39 -1.25 11.25
C GLY A 223 23.20 -2.75 11.50
N SER A 224 22.26 -3.12 12.38
CA SER A 224 21.99 -4.50 12.78
C SER A 224 20.72 -5.03 12.09
N TYR A 225 20.38 -6.29 12.37
CA TYR A 225 19.25 -6.99 11.76
C TYR A 225 18.35 -7.58 12.82
N LEU A 226 17.04 -7.36 12.69
CA LEU A 226 16.05 -8.20 13.36
C LEU A 226 16.15 -9.60 12.77
N HIS A 227 16.37 -10.60 13.62
CA HIS A 227 16.38 -12.01 13.28
C HIS A 227 15.20 -12.70 13.97
N ILE A 228 14.43 -13.44 13.19
CA ILE A 228 13.36 -14.30 13.70
C ILE A 228 13.61 -15.71 13.22
N ALA A 229 13.82 -16.64 14.17
CA ALA A 229 13.89 -18.06 13.88
C ALA A 229 12.49 -18.66 13.91
N TYR A 230 12.07 -19.29 12.80
CA TYR A 230 10.71 -19.79 12.61
C TYR A 230 10.65 -21.08 11.82
N THR A 231 9.48 -21.74 11.84
CA THR A 231 9.09 -22.80 10.90
C THR A 231 7.64 -22.61 10.50
N GLY A 232 7.26 -23.14 9.35
CA GLY A 232 5.90 -23.01 8.82
C GLY A 232 5.75 -21.81 7.90
N SER A 233 4.63 -21.10 8.01
CA SER A 233 4.29 -19.98 7.14
C SER A 233 5.17 -18.74 7.38
N ASN A 234 5.42 -17.98 6.31
CA ASN A 234 5.99 -16.61 6.37
C ASN A 234 5.01 -15.58 5.79
N ALA A 235 3.73 -15.94 5.68
CA ALA A 235 2.68 -15.12 5.10
C ALA A 235 2.09 -14.14 6.11
N PHE A 236 2.91 -13.21 6.58
CA PHE A 236 2.55 -12.19 7.56
C PHE A 236 3.43 -10.94 7.44
N THR A 237 3.04 -9.91 8.15
CA THR A 237 3.75 -8.63 8.28
C THR A 237 4.48 -8.56 9.62
N ILE A 238 5.66 -7.95 9.63
CA ILE A 238 6.40 -7.59 10.84
C ILE A 238 6.40 -6.07 10.95
N ALA A 239 5.91 -5.56 12.07
CA ALA A 239 5.91 -4.13 12.36
C ALA A 239 6.86 -3.79 13.51
N LEU A 240 7.52 -2.64 13.44
CA LEU A 240 8.21 -2.01 14.57
C LEU A 240 7.45 -0.77 14.96
N GLN A 241 6.99 -0.73 16.21
CA GLN A 241 6.11 0.31 16.73
C GLN A 241 6.91 1.44 17.37
N GLN A 242 6.44 2.68 17.13
CA GLN A 242 6.99 3.92 17.67
C GLN A 242 6.06 4.49 18.72
N HIS A 243 6.62 4.89 19.85
CA HIS A 243 5.93 5.59 20.92
C HIS A 243 5.70 7.06 20.59
N ASN A 244 4.72 7.69 21.21
CA ASN A 244 4.56 9.14 21.15
C ASN A 244 5.76 9.87 21.78
N SER A 245 5.85 11.17 21.55
CA SER A 245 7.00 11.97 21.99
C SER A 245 7.13 12.09 23.51
N ALA A 246 6.05 11.86 24.25
CA ALA A 246 6.04 11.89 25.72
C ALA A 246 6.52 10.55 26.34
N CYS A 247 6.61 9.47 25.55
CA CYS A 247 6.82 8.11 26.06
C CYS A 247 5.78 7.69 27.13
N ASP A 248 4.54 8.16 26.97
CA ASP A 248 3.43 7.97 27.89
C ASP A 248 2.23 7.35 27.14
N GLU A 249 1.89 6.11 27.47
CA GLU A 249 0.81 5.36 26.82
C GLU A 249 -0.59 5.93 27.10
N THR A 250 -0.72 6.79 28.10
CA THR A 250 -2.00 7.43 28.43
C THR A 250 -2.32 8.62 27.54
N ILE A 251 -1.33 9.08 26.73
CA ILE A 251 -1.46 10.22 25.82
C ILE A 251 -1.63 9.68 24.39
N ALA A 252 -2.69 10.09 23.71
CA ALA A 252 -2.94 9.74 22.31
C ALA A 252 -2.09 10.58 21.34
N PRO A 253 -1.65 10.00 20.21
CA PRO A 253 -1.83 8.60 19.84
C PRO A 253 -0.83 7.66 20.54
N TYR A 254 -1.28 6.46 20.83
CA TYR A 254 -0.42 5.39 21.32
C TYR A 254 -0.86 4.05 20.69
N PRO A 255 0.02 3.42 19.90
CA PRO A 255 1.29 3.91 19.36
C PRO A 255 1.16 5.19 18.52
N GLU A 256 2.27 5.96 18.36
CA GLU A 256 2.26 7.14 17.48
C GLU A 256 2.19 6.73 16.00
N THR A 257 2.94 5.71 15.64
CA THR A 257 2.96 5.08 14.32
C THR A 257 3.69 3.74 14.39
N TRP A 258 3.73 3.03 13.29
CA TRP A 258 4.67 1.92 13.04
C TRP A 258 4.96 1.78 11.56
N ASP A 259 6.06 1.11 11.24
CA ASP A 259 6.35 0.68 9.87
C ASP A 259 6.19 -0.83 9.75
N SER A 260 5.63 -1.27 8.62
CA SER A 260 5.21 -2.64 8.33
C SER A 260 6.01 -3.21 7.17
N LEU A 261 6.69 -4.33 7.38
CA LEU A 261 7.51 -5.03 6.39
C LEU A 261 7.03 -6.47 6.20
N GLU A 262 6.95 -6.92 4.95
CA GLU A 262 6.49 -8.25 4.59
C GLU A 262 7.55 -9.31 4.93
N ALA A 263 7.21 -10.24 5.81
CA ALA A 263 8.13 -11.28 6.30
C ALA A 263 8.69 -12.14 5.17
N ALA A 264 7.84 -12.55 4.23
CA ALA A 264 8.21 -13.43 3.12
C ALA A 264 9.36 -12.90 2.27
N ARG A 265 9.52 -11.58 2.16
CA ARG A 265 10.60 -10.96 1.39
C ARG A 265 11.98 -11.09 2.05
N TYR A 266 12.02 -11.22 3.36
CA TYR A 266 13.25 -11.30 4.16
C TYR A 266 13.51 -12.71 4.68
N ALA A 267 12.68 -13.67 4.25
CA ALA A 267 12.69 -15.04 4.76
C ALA A 267 13.67 -15.94 4.00
N THR A 268 14.28 -16.84 4.76
CA THR A 268 14.86 -18.11 4.30
C THR A 268 13.94 -19.25 4.68
N ALA A 269 14.39 -20.49 4.59
CA ALA A 269 13.59 -21.64 5.01
C ALA A 269 13.17 -21.60 6.49
N ASN A 270 14.04 -21.08 7.38
CA ASN A 270 13.81 -21.11 8.83
C ASN A 270 14.16 -19.80 9.55
N ASP A 271 14.59 -18.79 8.82
CA ASP A 271 15.06 -17.53 9.40
C ASP A 271 14.55 -16.34 8.59
N ILE A 272 14.23 -15.25 9.27
CA ILE A 272 13.90 -13.95 8.68
C ILE A 272 14.96 -12.96 9.16
N TYR A 273 15.55 -12.18 8.24
CA TYR A 273 16.53 -11.15 8.57
C TYR A 273 16.13 -9.80 8.00
N ILE A 274 15.73 -8.85 8.84
CA ILE A 274 15.31 -7.52 8.43
C ILE A 274 16.31 -6.48 8.93
N PRO A 275 16.94 -5.67 8.05
CA PRO A 275 17.75 -4.54 8.53
C PRO A 275 16.93 -3.60 9.40
N MET A 276 17.44 -3.24 10.57
CA MET A 276 16.73 -2.34 11.49
C MET A 276 16.45 -0.96 10.87
N ASN A 277 17.31 -0.50 9.96
CA ASN A 277 17.10 0.75 9.22
C ASN A 277 16.08 0.66 8.09
N HIS A 278 15.54 -0.53 7.80
CA HIS A 278 14.39 -0.65 6.90
C HIS A 278 13.07 -0.24 7.56
N PHE A 279 12.97 -0.22 8.89
CA PHE A 279 11.81 0.31 9.58
C PHE A 279 11.86 1.85 9.59
N ASN A 280 10.92 2.47 8.89
CA ASN A 280 10.80 3.93 8.76
C ASN A 280 10.06 4.52 9.97
N ILE A 281 10.71 4.47 11.14
CA ILE A 281 10.24 5.05 12.39
C ILE A 281 11.36 5.82 13.09
N ASN A 282 10.99 6.61 14.08
CA ASN A 282 11.96 7.19 15.00
C ASN A 282 12.40 6.12 16.02
N ARG A 283 13.52 5.42 15.73
CA ARG A 283 14.02 4.29 16.53
C ARG A 283 14.50 4.66 17.93
N ASN A 284 14.62 5.94 18.28
CA ASN A 284 14.92 6.33 19.67
C ASN A 284 13.71 6.19 20.60
N ARG A 285 12.52 5.90 20.05
CA ARG A 285 11.26 5.75 20.78
C ARG A 285 10.53 4.44 20.41
N ALA A 286 11.28 3.36 20.21
CA ALA A 286 10.68 2.07 19.88
C ALA A 286 9.89 1.50 21.07
N ILE A 287 8.74 0.89 20.79
CA ILE A 287 7.90 0.16 21.77
C ILE A 287 8.23 -1.34 21.71
N GLY A 288 8.03 -1.95 20.54
CA GLY A 288 8.12 -3.39 20.35
C GLY A 288 7.87 -3.79 18.90
N PHE A 289 7.99 -5.10 18.69
CA PHE A 289 7.64 -5.71 17.41
C PHE A 289 6.22 -6.28 17.48
N ALA A 290 5.51 -6.20 16.33
CA ALA A 290 4.25 -6.89 16.13
C ALA A 290 4.37 -7.84 14.93
N ILE A 291 3.83 -9.04 15.07
CA ILE A 291 3.63 -10.02 14.01
C ILE A 291 2.14 -10.02 13.72
N LYS A 292 1.76 -9.51 12.56
CA LYS A 292 0.38 -9.15 12.20
C LYS A 292 0.10 -9.34 10.72
N GLY A 293 -1.08 -8.96 10.25
CA GLY A 293 -1.37 -8.94 8.83
C GLY A 293 -1.23 -10.32 8.20
N PHE A 294 -1.79 -11.33 8.84
CA PHE A 294 -1.79 -12.70 8.32
C PHE A 294 -2.69 -12.78 7.09
N TYR A 295 -2.14 -13.29 5.99
CA TYR A 295 -2.87 -13.44 4.73
C TYR A 295 -2.96 -14.90 4.26
N LYS A 296 -2.62 -15.84 5.16
CA LYS A 296 -2.84 -17.29 5.04
C LYS A 296 -3.06 -17.88 6.41
N ALA A 297 -3.96 -18.85 6.49
CA ALA A 297 -4.29 -19.56 7.72
C ALA A 297 -3.23 -20.60 8.16
N ASP A 298 -2.16 -20.77 7.37
CA ASP A 298 -1.10 -21.74 7.70
C ASP A 298 -0.35 -21.31 8.96
N PRO A 299 -0.10 -22.21 9.93
CA PRO A 299 0.54 -21.85 11.19
C PRO A 299 2.01 -21.45 10.99
N ILE A 300 2.45 -20.53 11.85
CA ILE A 300 3.86 -20.20 12.06
C ILE A 300 4.29 -20.63 13.45
N THR A 301 5.45 -21.27 13.58
CA THR A 301 6.06 -21.54 14.87
C THR A 301 7.32 -20.70 15.03
N LEU A 302 7.32 -19.84 16.03
CA LEU A 302 8.43 -18.97 16.41
C LEU A 302 9.25 -19.64 17.51
N THR A 303 10.58 -19.54 17.42
CA THR A 303 11.50 -20.08 18.45
C THR A 303 12.43 -19.01 19.00
N LYS A 304 12.65 -17.92 18.28
CA LYS A 304 13.47 -16.81 18.75
C LYS A 304 13.16 -15.52 18.00
N ILE A 305 13.22 -14.39 18.70
CA ILE A 305 13.29 -13.04 18.17
C ILE A 305 14.51 -12.36 18.80
N GLU A 306 15.44 -11.88 18.00
CA GLU A 306 16.64 -11.20 18.47
C GLU A 306 17.14 -10.15 17.47
N ILE A 307 18.03 -9.25 17.89
CA ILE A 307 18.75 -8.35 17.01
C ILE A 307 20.20 -8.78 16.93
N VAL A 308 20.67 -9.07 15.71
CA VAL A 308 22.01 -9.59 15.44
C VAL A 308 22.83 -8.60 14.60
N LYS A 309 24.16 -8.66 14.73
CA LYS A 309 25.09 -7.75 14.03
C LYS A 309 25.20 -8.02 12.55
N SER A 310 25.02 -9.25 12.12
CA SER A 310 25.26 -9.69 10.74
C SER A 310 24.32 -10.82 10.36
N VAL A 311 24.15 -10.99 9.08
CA VAL A 311 23.39 -12.08 8.47
C VAL A 311 24.36 -13.14 7.92
N PRO A 312 23.89 -14.37 7.63
CA PRO A 312 24.70 -15.40 6.95
C PRO A 312 25.24 -14.87 5.62
N ALA A 313 26.48 -15.26 5.26
CA ALA A 313 27.17 -14.74 4.08
C ALA A 313 26.43 -14.99 2.74
N ASN A 314 25.59 -16.02 2.71
CA ASN A 314 24.77 -16.36 1.55
C ASN A 314 23.40 -15.67 1.53
N PHE A 315 23.01 -14.98 2.58
CA PHE A 315 21.76 -14.22 2.63
C PHE A 315 21.94 -12.88 1.90
N LYS A 316 21.07 -12.61 0.95
CA LYS A 316 21.03 -11.32 0.24
C LYS A 316 19.88 -10.48 0.78
N VAL A 317 20.21 -9.37 1.41
CA VAL A 317 19.21 -8.43 1.91
C VAL A 317 18.44 -7.84 0.72
N PRO A 318 17.11 -7.97 0.68
CA PRO A 318 16.30 -7.36 -0.37
C PRO A 318 16.23 -5.84 -0.18
N ASN A 319 15.97 -5.11 -1.26
CA ASN A 319 15.66 -3.69 -1.16
C ASN A 319 14.36 -3.48 -0.37
N LYS A 320 14.31 -2.43 0.44
CA LYS A 320 13.06 -1.97 1.03
C LYS A 320 12.13 -1.50 -0.10
N LEU A 321 10.87 -1.92 -0.03
CA LEU A 321 9.80 -1.34 -0.85
C LEU A 321 9.15 -0.17 -0.11
N PRO A 322 8.53 0.79 -0.84
CA PRO A 322 7.76 1.85 -0.21
C PRO A 322 6.69 1.29 0.73
N SER A 323 6.60 1.84 1.92
CA SER A 323 5.64 1.42 2.96
C SER A 323 4.67 2.54 3.37
N GLY A 324 4.80 3.74 2.77
CA GLY A 324 3.96 4.88 3.08
C GLY A 324 4.10 5.37 4.52
N ASN A 325 3.24 6.31 4.89
CA ASN A 325 3.20 6.92 6.21
C ASN A 325 1.88 6.55 6.90
N LEU A 326 1.95 5.71 7.93
CA LEU A 326 0.81 5.42 8.78
C LEU A 326 0.63 6.57 9.78
N ILE A 327 -0.58 7.13 9.82
CA ILE A 327 -0.91 8.25 10.70
C ILE A 327 -2.12 7.95 11.57
N PHE A 328 -2.04 8.34 12.84
CA PHE A 328 -3.11 8.25 13.83
C PHE A 328 -3.56 9.61 14.33
N ALA A 329 -2.80 10.65 14.05
CA ALA A 329 -3.07 12.00 14.54
C ALA A 329 -2.64 13.05 13.54
N CYS A 330 -3.17 14.25 13.69
CA CYS A 330 -2.74 15.44 12.98
C CYS A 330 -1.31 15.83 13.36
N LYS A 331 -0.51 16.18 12.36
CA LYS A 331 0.86 16.66 12.52
C LYS A 331 0.89 18.16 12.92
N ARG A 332 -0.02 18.95 12.34
CA ARG A 332 -0.10 20.39 12.60
C ARG A 332 -0.44 20.66 14.07
N PRO A 333 0.32 21.48 14.79
CA PRO A 333 -0.02 21.86 16.16
C PRO A 333 -1.41 22.50 16.27
N ASN A 334 -2.10 22.23 17.36
CA ASN A 334 -3.44 22.77 17.65
C ASN A 334 -4.48 22.54 16.56
N SER A 335 -4.40 21.42 15.85
CA SER A 335 -5.36 21.02 14.84
C SER A 335 -6.20 19.82 15.27
N PHE A 336 -7.35 19.67 14.62
CA PHE A 336 -8.27 18.56 14.79
C PHE A 336 -8.95 18.25 13.46
N ALA A 337 -9.08 16.98 13.09
CA ALA A 337 -9.66 16.59 11.81
C ALA A 337 -10.79 15.56 12.00
N PHE A 338 -11.95 15.88 11.42
CA PHE A 338 -12.99 14.89 11.21
C PHE A 338 -12.74 14.17 9.89
N ALA A 339 -12.57 12.86 9.99
CA ALA A 339 -12.43 11.97 8.85
C ALA A 339 -13.55 10.94 8.93
N ILE A 340 -14.42 10.96 7.94
CA ILE A 340 -15.72 10.28 7.95
C ILE A 340 -15.68 9.24 6.85
N ASP A 341 -15.98 7.99 7.19
CA ASP A 341 -15.85 6.85 6.31
C ASP A 341 -17.19 6.42 5.72
N ASP A 342 -17.11 5.66 4.62
CA ASP A 342 -18.24 5.09 3.89
C ASP A 342 -19.18 6.16 3.32
N GLY A 343 -20.48 5.91 3.42
CA GLY A 343 -21.49 6.88 3.03
C GLY A 343 -22.84 6.26 2.81
N SER A 344 -23.82 6.72 3.58
CA SER A 344 -25.22 6.41 3.30
C SER A 344 -25.86 7.56 2.52
N PRO A 345 -26.45 7.28 1.34
CA PRO A 345 -27.23 8.29 0.61
C PRO A 345 -28.33 8.93 1.45
N GLU A 346 -28.89 8.17 2.38
CA GLU A 346 -29.99 8.59 3.24
C GLU A 346 -29.61 9.76 4.16
N TYR A 347 -28.38 9.72 4.73
CA TYR A 347 -27.93 10.71 5.72
C TYR A 347 -27.00 11.78 5.15
N ALA A 348 -26.58 11.65 3.90
CA ALA A 348 -25.55 12.50 3.32
C ALA A 348 -25.91 14.00 3.37
N GLN A 349 -27.16 14.36 3.07
CA GLN A 349 -27.62 15.76 3.08
C GLN A 349 -27.74 16.32 4.51
N GLU A 350 -28.13 15.49 5.47
CA GLU A 350 -28.16 15.87 6.89
C GLU A 350 -26.76 16.15 7.42
N VAL A 351 -25.80 15.25 7.13
CA VAL A 351 -24.38 15.42 7.49
C VAL A 351 -23.83 16.73 6.90
N LEU A 352 -24.06 16.99 5.61
CA LEU A 352 -23.64 18.24 4.96
C LEU A 352 -24.26 19.46 5.60
N GLY A 353 -25.55 19.41 5.93
CA GLY A 353 -26.25 20.49 6.64
C GLY A 353 -25.60 20.81 7.97
N ILE A 354 -25.34 19.79 8.81
CA ILE A 354 -24.70 19.95 10.12
C ILE A 354 -23.30 20.54 9.98
N ILE A 355 -22.45 19.99 9.10
CA ILE A 355 -21.08 20.46 8.88
C ILE A 355 -21.05 21.91 8.39
N LYS A 356 -21.99 22.29 7.52
CA LYS A 356 -22.12 23.66 7.02
C LYS A 356 -22.55 24.63 8.13
N GLU A 357 -23.55 24.27 8.91
CA GLU A 357 -24.02 25.09 10.03
C GLU A 357 -22.93 25.26 11.10
N GLU A 358 -22.19 24.20 11.40
CA GLU A 358 -21.05 24.23 12.30
C GLU A 358 -19.79 24.90 11.70
N ASN A 359 -19.84 25.28 10.42
CA ASN A 359 -18.75 25.95 9.69
C ASN A 359 -17.39 25.24 9.82
N ILE A 360 -17.36 23.94 9.57
CA ILE A 360 -16.12 23.15 9.54
C ILE A 360 -15.89 22.53 8.17
N LYS A 361 -14.64 22.09 7.94
CA LYS A 361 -14.28 21.23 6.80
C LYS A 361 -13.87 19.86 7.33
N ALA A 362 -14.26 18.82 6.59
CA ALA A 362 -13.99 17.44 6.92
C ALA A 362 -13.33 16.72 5.73
N THR A 363 -12.83 15.52 5.99
CA THR A 363 -12.36 14.58 4.97
C THR A 363 -13.32 13.41 4.93
N PHE A 364 -13.69 12.97 3.72
CA PHE A 364 -14.53 11.80 3.50
C PHE A 364 -13.74 10.73 2.78
N PHE A 365 -13.68 9.55 3.36
CA PHE A 365 -13.08 8.36 2.75
C PHE A 365 -14.18 7.55 2.07
N THR A 366 -14.13 7.48 0.74
CA THR A 366 -15.25 6.95 -0.04
C THR A 366 -14.94 5.58 -0.63
N VAL A 367 -15.90 4.67 -0.50
CA VAL A 367 -15.88 3.35 -1.15
C VAL A 367 -16.24 3.51 -2.62
N GLY A 368 -15.45 2.91 -3.52
CA GLY A 368 -15.58 3.17 -4.96
C GLY A 368 -16.81 2.54 -5.62
N ALA A 369 -17.22 1.33 -5.23
CA ALA A 369 -18.33 0.64 -5.91
C ALA A 369 -19.67 1.39 -5.81
N PRO A 370 -20.10 1.89 -4.64
CA PRO A 370 -21.32 2.68 -4.52
C PRO A 370 -21.31 4.00 -5.31
N LEU A 371 -20.11 4.56 -5.58
CA LEU A 371 -20.01 5.78 -6.40
C LEU A 371 -20.50 5.59 -7.84
N LEU A 372 -20.35 4.38 -8.38
CA LEU A 372 -20.72 4.04 -9.75
C LEU A 372 -22.19 3.64 -9.87
N ASP A 373 -22.89 3.41 -8.76
CA ASP A 373 -24.31 3.09 -8.74
C ASP A 373 -25.14 4.38 -8.74
N PRO A 374 -25.84 4.71 -9.85
CA PRO A 374 -26.66 5.94 -9.92
C PRO A 374 -27.79 5.97 -8.89
N SER A 375 -28.24 4.81 -8.40
CA SER A 375 -29.33 4.73 -7.42
C SER A 375 -28.94 5.29 -6.06
N THR A 376 -27.63 5.33 -5.73
CA THR A 376 -27.13 5.89 -4.48
C THR A 376 -27.07 7.42 -4.48
N ASN A 377 -27.04 8.06 -5.63
CA ASN A 377 -26.79 9.50 -5.78
C ASN A 377 -25.48 10.01 -5.13
N LEU A 378 -24.59 9.11 -4.70
CA LEU A 378 -23.36 9.48 -3.98
C LEU A 378 -22.40 10.30 -4.83
N SER A 379 -22.35 10.07 -6.15
CA SER A 379 -21.52 10.88 -7.05
C SER A 379 -21.88 12.37 -7.01
N ASN A 380 -23.17 12.71 -6.95
CA ASN A 380 -23.63 14.09 -6.82
C ASN A 380 -23.32 14.65 -5.43
N VAL A 381 -23.57 13.87 -4.38
CA VAL A 381 -23.29 14.27 -2.99
C VAL A 381 -21.82 14.59 -2.78
N TYR A 382 -20.91 13.72 -3.22
CA TYR A 382 -19.47 13.99 -3.09
C TYR A 382 -18.99 15.14 -3.95
N ASN A 383 -19.60 15.38 -5.13
CA ASN A 383 -19.34 16.60 -5.91
C ASN A 383 -19.81 17.87 -5.18
N GLU A 384 -20.90 17.82 -4.44
CA GLU A 384 -21.36 18.91 -3.56
C GLU A 384 -20.36 19.12 -2.41
N MET A 385 -19.90 18.04 -1.75
CA MET A 385 -18.87 18.08 -0.71
C MET A 385 -17.56 18.72 -1.19
N LEU A 386 -17.07 18.33 -2.38
CA LEU A 386 -15.91 18.95 -3.01
C LEU A 386 -16.14 20.44 -3.28
N SER A 387 -17.32 20.82 -3.77
CA SER A 387 -17.66 22.22 -4.04
C SER A 387 -17.74 23.05 -2.76
N ALA A 388 -18.12 22.43 -1.65
CA ALA A 388 -18.13 23.04 -0.33
C ALA A 388 -16.71 23.10 0.32
N GLY A 389 -15.68 22.56 -0.33
CA GLY A 389 -14.27 22.61 0.13
C GLY A 389 -13.86 21.48 1.08
N HIS A 390 -14.64 20.39 1.13
CA HIS A 390 -14.23 19.18 1.84
C HIS A 390 -13.20 18.40 1.04
N GLN A 391 -12.43 17.53 1.70
CA GLN A 391 -11.52 16.59 1.06
C GLN A 391 -12.24 15.25 0.83
N ILE A 392 -12.03 14.65 -0.35
CA ILE A 392 -12.43 13.28 -0.66
C ILE A 392 -11.17 12.45 -0.83
N ALA A 393 -11.13 11.26 -0.25
CA ALA A 393 -10.01 10.35 -0.24
C ALA A 393 -10.47 8.89 -0.45
N LEU A 394 -9.53 7.97 -0.63
CA LEU A 394 -9.78 6.59 -1.03
C LEU A 394 -10.08 5.68 0.18
N HIS A 395 -11.02 4.70 -0.03
CA HIS A 395 -11.40 3.72 0.99
C HIS A 395 -11.58 2.29 0.45
N SER A 396 -10.89 1.93 -0.61
CA SER A 396 -11.04 0.71 -1.41
C SER A 396 -12.33 0.68 -2.27
N TYR A 397 -12.40 -0.31 -3.16
CA TYR A 397 -13.54 -0.42 -4.07
C TYR A 397 -14.73 -1.16 -3.47
N THR A 398 -14.50 -2.30 -2.77
CA THR A 398 -15.56 -3.15 -2.17
C THR A 398 -15.47 -3.31 -0.66
N HIS A 399 -14.58 -2.55 -0.01
CA HIS A 399 -14.41 -2.52 1.44
C HIS A 399 -13.93 -3.83 2.09
N PRO A 400 -12.92 -4.58 1.54
CA PRO A 400 -12.36 -5.74 2.20
C PRO A 400 -11.24 -5.37 3.18
N LYS A 401 -10.88 -6.28 4.08
CA LYS A 401 -9.61 -6.22 4.82
C LYS A 401 -8.45 -6.38 3.82
N MET A 402 -7.88 -5.28 3.35
CA MET A 402 -6.95 -5.23 2.21
C MET A 402 -5.73 -6.14 2.38
N GLU A 403 -5.13 -6.17 3.58
CA GLU A 403 -3.96 -7.00 3.86
C GLU A 403 -4.29 -8.49 3.84
N GLY A 404 -5.53 -8.88 4.16
CA GLY A 404 -6.01 -10.26 4.16
C GLY A 404 -6.33 -10.82 2.76
N LEU A 405 -6.28 -10.01 1.70
CA LEU A 405 -6.56 -10.48 0.35
C LEU A 405 -5.54 -11.53 -0.12
N PRO A 406 -5.94 -12.49 -0.95
CA PRO A 406 -5.14 -13.68 -1.23
C PRO A 406 -3.80 -13.38 -1.91
N ASP A 407 -3.75 -12.37 -2.76
CA ASP A 407 -2.56 -12.00 -3.52
C ASP A 407 -2.49 -10.51 -3.86
N TYR A 408 -1.37 -10.07 -4.45
CA TYR A 408 -1.20 -8.70 -4.90
C TYR A 408 -2.18 -8.27 -5.99
N ALA A 409 -2.62 -9.19 -6.85
CA ALA A 409 -3.55 -8.87 -7.92
C ALA A 409 -4.93 -8.48 -7.36
N ALA A 410 -5.37 -9.14 -6.29
CA ALA A 410 -6.60 -8.79 -5.59
C ALA A 410 -6.49 -7.41 -4.91
N ILE A 411 -5.36 -7.13 -4.26
CA ILE A 411 -5.10 -5.81 -3.65
C ILE A 411 -5.05 -4.71 -4.73
N ASP A 412 -4.35 -4.97 -5.84
CA ASP A 412 -4.26 -4.03 -6.96
C ASP A 412 -5.62 -3.76 -7.60
N TRP A 413 -6.45 -4.79 -7.70
CA TRP A 413 -7.79 -4.65 -8.25
C TRP A 413 -8.63 -3.68 -7.40
N GLU A 414 -8.62 -3.83 -6.07
CA GLU A 414 -9.32 -2.94 -5.15
C GLU A 414 -8.87 -1.48 -5.30
N TYR A 415 -7.56 -1.22 -5.29
CA TYR A 415 -7.04 0.13 -5.48
C TYR A 415 -7.35 0.71 -6.84
N ASN A 416 -7.12 -0.06 -7.91
CA ASN A 416 -7.29 0.44 -9.27
C ASN A 416 -8.77 0.70 -9.60
N GLN A 417 -9.70 -0.14 -9.10
CA GLN A 417 -11.13 0.08 -9.29
C GLN A 417 -11.62 1.28 -8.49
N ASP A 418 -11.17 1.47 -7.24
CA ASP A 418 -11.52 2.64 -6.43
C ASP A 418 -11.01 3.94 -7.09
N ILE A 419 -9.74 3.98 -7.47
CA ILE A 419 -9.16 5.13 -8.18
C ILE A 419 -9.89 5.41 -9.50
N ALA A 420 -10.25 4.37 -10.24
CA ALA A 420 -11.00 4.53 -11.50
C ALA A 420 -12.40 5.10 -11.26
N ALA A 421 -13.12 4.60 -10.25
CA ALA A 421 -14.43 5.09 -9.85
C ALA A 421 -14.37 6.58 -9.44
N VAL A 422 -13.42 6.93 -8.57
CA VAL A 422 -13.20 8.32 -8.13
C VAL A 422 -12.87 9.23 -9.32
N ARG A 423 -11.97 8.83 -10.22
CA ARG A 423 -11.62 9.61 -11.41
C ARG A 423 -12.81 9.81 -12.35
N GLN A 424 -13.64 8.79 -12.51
CA GLN A 424 -14.79 8.84 -13.40
C GLN A 424 -15.87 9.82 -12.93
N VAL A 425 -16.21 9.80 -11.63
CA VAL A 425 -17.36 10.55 -11.11
C VAL A 425 -16.96 11.79 -10.30
N LEU A 426 -15.74 11.86 -9.83
CA LEU A 426 -15.18 12.95 -9.02
C LEU A 426 -13.85 13.48 -9.61
N PRO A 427 -13.81 13.92 -10.88
CA PRO A 427 -12.56 14.26 -11.57
C PRO A 427 -11.76 15.40 -10.88
N ARG A 428 -12.40 16.18 -10.02
CA ARG A 428 -11.74 17.25 -9.25
C ARG A 428 -10.91 16.75 -8.08
N VAL A 429 -11.07 15.48 -7.65
CA VAL A 429 -10.24 14.89 -6.61
C VAL A 429 -8.79 14.75 -7.07
N GLY A 430 -8.59 14.50 -8.37
CA GLY A 430 -7.25 14.30 -8.93
C GLY A 430 -6.60 13.01 -8.43
N ASN A 431 -5.28 13.06 -8.25
CA ASN A 431 -4.51 11.95 -7.70
C ASN A 431 -4.34 12.14 -6.19
N THR A 432 -5.28 11.63 -5.41
CA THR A 432 -5.11 11.64 -3.94
C THR A 432 -4.14 10.55 -3.51
N ARG A 433 -3.30 10.85 -2.52
CA ARG A 433 -2.39 9.91 -1.86
C ARG A 433 -2.84 9.53 -0.45
N TYR A 434 -4.09 9.88 -0.10
CA TYR A 434 -4.71 9.56 1.18
C TYR A 434 -5.62 8.35 1.01
N PHE A 435 -5.37 7.35 1.84
CA PHE A 435 -6.15 6.12 1.88
C PHE A 435 -6.42 5.73 3.32
N ARG A 436 -7.65 5.41 3.65
CA ARG A 436 -7.97 4.75 4.92
C ARG A 436 -8.27 3.28 4.65
N PRO A 437 -7.55 2.35 5.30
CA PRO A 437 -7.84 0.93 5.14
C PRO A 437 -9.17 0.59 5.78
N PRO A 438 -10.04 -0.18 5.11
CA PRO A 438 -11.23 -0.74 5.73
C PRO A 438 -10.91 -1.45 7.04
N PHE A 439 -11.75 -1.25 8.06
CA PHE A 439 -11.57 -1.78 9.42
C PHE A 439 -10.31 -1.28 10.16
N GLY A 440 -9.55 -0.35 9.59
CA GLY A 440 -8.23 0.04 10.11
C GLY A 440 -7.12 -0.99 9.87
N THR A 441 -7.45 -2.11 9.20
CA THR A 441 -6.53 -3.23 8.94
C THR A 441 -5.46 -2.85 7.94
N GLU A 442 -4.21 -2.79 8.39
CA GLU A 442 -3.09 -2.48 7.52
C GLU A 442 -1.96 -3.53 7.65
N GLY A 443 -1.14 -3.59 6.62
CA GLY A 443 0.05 -4.44 6.58
C GLY A 443 0.96 -4.09 5.41
N ALA A 444 2.06 -4.81 5.32
CA ALA A 444 3.12 -4.48 4.37
C ALA A 444 2.69 -4.59 2.91
N ARG A 445 1.88 -5.58 2.56
CA ARG A 445 1.49 -5.86 1.18
C ARG A 445 0.59 -4.75 0.64
N MET A 446 -0.46 -4.39 1.40
CA MET A 446 -1.38 -3.33 0.98
C MET A 446 -0.66 -1.98 0.88
N ARG A 447 0.28 -1.66 1.79
CA ARG A 447 1.07 -0.43 1.75
C ARG A 447 1.94 -0.34 0.49
N GLN A 448 2.65 -1.44 0.15
CA GLN A 448 3.46 -1.52 -1.07
C GLN A 448 2.62 -1.31 -2.33
N ARG A 449 1.42 -1.90 -2.37
CA ARG A 449 0.51 -1.78 -3.51
C ARG A 449 -0.16 -0.41 -3.60
N LEU A 450 -0.45 0.23 -2.46
CA LEU A 450 -0.94 1.60 -2.41
C LEU A 450 0.08 2.57 -3.03
N ALA A 451 1.36 2.42 -2.69
CA ALA A 451 2.42 3.23 -3.28
C ALA A 451 2.47 3.10 -4.82
N VAL A 452 2.29 1.88 -5.33
CA VAL A 452 2.23 1.63 -6.78
C VAL A 452 0.97 2.26 -7.39
N ALA A 453 -0.20 2.04 -6.79
CA ALA A 453 -1.48 2.51 -7.33
C ALA A 453 -1.60 4.03 -7.36
N THR A 454 -1.08 4.71 -6.33
CA THR A 454 -1.09 6.18 -6.24
C THR A 454 0.07 6.83 -6.97
N GLY A 455 1.11 6.07 -7.34
CA GLY A 455 2.35 6.60 -7.89
C GLY A 455 3.16 7.46 -6.90
N SER A 456 2.94 7.28 -5.60
CA SER A 456 3.63 7.98 -4.52
C SER A 456 4.45 6.99 -3.69
N GLU A 457 5.73 7.28 -3.43
CA GLU A 457 6.53 6.45 -2.51
C GLU A 457 6.09 6.62 -1.04
N GLU A 458 5.43 7.73 -0.74
CA GLU A 458 4.98 8.09 0.62
C GLU A 458 3.47 8.40 0.66
N PRO A 459 2.58 7.45 0.29
CA PRO A 459 1.15 7.63 0.49
C PRO A 459 0.83 7.66 1.99
N TYR A 460 -0.27 8.32 2.34
CA TYR A 460 -0.77 8.34 3.71
C TYR A 460 -1.77 7.20 3.95
N ILE A 461 -1.47 6.36 4.93
CA ILE A 461 -2.38 5.35 5.47
C ILE A 461 -3.00 5.97 6.73
N VAL A 462 -4.29 6.29 6.66
CA VAL A 462 -4.95 7.14 7.66
C VAL A 462 -5.78 6.29 8.59
N ASN A 463 -5.29 6.06 9.80
CA ASN A 463 -6.06 5.52 10.90
C ASN A 463 -6.58 6.67 11.80
N TRP A 464 -6.71 6.50 13.09
CA TRP A 464 -7.34 7.47 13.97
C TRP A 464 -6.78 7.42 15.39
N SER A 465 -7.02 8.49 16.14
CA SER A 465 -6.77 8.60 17.58
C SER A 465 -8.03 8.97 18.36
N VAL A 466 -9.16 9.13 17.66
CA VAL A 466 -10.49 9.33 18.25
C VAL A 466 -11.45 8.43 17.52
N ASP A 467 -11.99 7.44 18.23
CA ASP A 467 -13.02 6.52 17.71
C ASP A 467 -14.34 6.84 18.39
N VAL A 468 -15.40 7.06 17.62
CA VAL A 468 -16.73 7.23 18.17
C VAL A 468 -17.35 5.88 18.55
N GLU A 469 -16.75 4.76 18.11
CA GLU A 469 -17.26 3.40 18.35
C GLU A 469 -18.71 3.22 17.88
N ASP A 470 -19.10 3.88 16.78
CA ASP A 470 -20.46 3.79 16.23
C ASP A 470 -20.77 2.36 15.75
N TRP A 471 -19.81 1.68 15.19
CA TRP A 471 -19.91 0.27 14.80
C TRP A 471 -20.25 -0.67 15.97
N LEU A 472 -19.98 -0.25 17.22
CA LEU A 472 -20.26 -1.00 18.44
C LEU A 472 -21.58 -0.55 19.12
N TRP A 473 -21.84 0.76 19.14
CA TRP A 473 -22.90 1.31 19.98
C TRP A 473 -24.12 1.84 19.23
N ALA A 474 -23.99 2.18 17.93
CA ALA A 474 -25.04 2.93 17.22
C ALA A 474 -26.40 2.25 17.18
N GLU A 475 -26.45 0.93 17.12
CA GLU A 475 -27.67 0.12 17.03
C GLU A 475 -28.02 -0.58 18.36
N THR A 476 -27.41 -0.19 19.47
CA THR A 476 -27.70 -0.74 20.80
C THR A 476 -28.73 0.12 21.57
N ASP A 477 -29.14 -0.35 22.75
CA ASP A 477 -30.01 0.42 23.66
C ASP A 477 -29.27 1.61 24.32
N THR A 478 -27.96 1.76 24.08
CA THR A 478 -27.10 2.78 24.69
C THR A 478 -26.25 3.52 23.66
N PRO A 479 -26.84 4.11 22.60
CA PRO A 479 -26.09 4.77 21.55
C PRO A 479 -25.32 6.03 22.03
N GLU A 480 -25.67 6.60 23.18
CA GLU A 480 -24.94 7.70 23.82
C GLU A 480 -23.52 7.35 24.26
N LYS A 481 -23.17 6.07 24.34
CA LYS A 481 -21.79 5.62 24.56
C LYS A 481 -20.82 6.07 23.46
N GLN A 482 -21.30 6.37 22.26
CA GLN A 482 -20.51 7.03 21.22
C GLN A 482 -19.94 8.39 21.71
N LEU A 483 -20.71 9.17 22.46
CA LEU A 483 -20.25 10.43 23.04
C LEU A 483 -19.21 10.21 24.15
N GLU A 484 -19.35 9.14 24.92
CA GLU A 484 -18.40 8.77 25.98
C GLU A 484 -17.06 8.35 25.35
N ALA A 485 -17.10 7.50 24.31
CA ALA A 485 -15.93 7.07 23.56
C ALA A 485 -15.19 8.27 22.94
N PHE A 486 -15.91 9.14 22.24
CA PHE A 486 -15.34 10.35 21.67
C PHE A 486 -14.66 11.25 22.73
N LYS A 487 -15.35 11.52 23.86
CA LYS A 487 -14.80 12.32 24.97
C LYS A 487 -13.56 11.69 25.57
N ARG A 488 -13.59 10.36 25.81
CA ARG A 488 -12.45 9.60 26.34
C ARG A 488 -11.19 9.84 25.52
N ASP A 489 -11.31 9.73 24.19
CA ASP A 489 -10.15 9.81 23.31
C ASP A 489 -9.69 11.26 23.11
N VAL A 490 -10.61 12.22 23.04
CA VAL A 490 -10.26 13.66 23.01
C VAL A 490 -9.53 14.08 24.29
N VAL A 491 -9.94 13.61 25.46
CA VAL A 491 -9.27 13.90 26.74
C VAL A 491 -7.85 13.34 26.78
N LYS A 492 -7.61 12.19 26.16
CA LYS A 492 -6.25 11.63 25.99
C LYS A 492 -5.37 12.42 25.03
N GLY A 493 -5.92 13.41 24.30
CA GLY A 493 -5.20 14.24 23.35
C GLY A 493 -5.45 13.89 21.89
N GLY A 494 -6.27 12.89 21.60
CA GLY A 494 -6.65 12.48 20.24
C GLY A 494 -7.20 13.65 19.42
N ASN A 495 -6.95 13.65 18.11
CA ASN A 495 -7.29 14.77 17.23
C ASN A 495 -7.57 14.38 15.77
N LEU A 496 -7.62 13.10 15.47
CA LEU A 496 -8.00 12.57 14.16
C LEU A 496 -9.09 11.52 14.35
N VAL A 497 -10.28 11.81 13.84
CA VAL A 497 -11.50 11.04 14.10
C VAL A 497 -11.70 9.93 13.06
N VAL A 498 -12.25 8.80 13.50
CA VAL A 498 -13.04 7.90 12.65
C VAL A 498 -14.50 7.94 13.11
N MET A 499 -15.39 8.02 12.15
CA MET A 499 -16.83 7.84 12.30
C MET A 499 -17.45 7.48 10.94
N HIS A 500 -18.63 6.90 10.99
CA HIS A 500 -19.39 6.52 9.81
C HIS A 500 -20.74 7.23 9.82
N TYR A 501 -21.30 7.58 8.66
CA TYR A 501 -22.66 8.10 8.59
C TYR A 501 -23.64 7.06 8.02
N LEU A 502 -23.52 5.85 8.58
CA LEU A 502 -24.37 4.70 8.26
C LEU A 502 -25.57 4.57 9.20
N TYR A 503 -25.49 5.21 10.37
CA TYR A 503 -26.45 5.05 11.47
C TYR A 503 -27.09 6.37 11.85
N PRO A 504 -28.44 6.40 12.07
CA PRO A 504 -29.14 7.63 12.45
C PRO A 504 -28.67 8.21 13.79
N SER A 505 -28.28 7.35 14.75
CA SER A 505 -27.77 7.81 16.04
C SER A 505 -26.42 8.53 15.91
N THR A 506 -25.50 8.01 15.09
CA THR A 506 -24.20 8.64 14.84
C THR A 506 -24.37 10.03 14.20
N VAL A 507 -25.23 10.12 13.18
CA VAL A 507 -25.56 11.40 12.54
C VAL A 507 -26.21 12.36 13.55
N GLY A 508 -27.11 11.89 14.39
CA GLY A 508 -27.74 12.68 15.46
C GLY A 508 -26.74 13.25 16.46
N TYR A 509 -25.64 12.54 16.74
CA TYR A 509 -24.58 13.02 17.65
C TYR A 509 -23.50 13.86 16.97
N LEU A 510 -23.44 13.94 15.64
CA LEU A 510 -22.38 14.64 14.89
C LEU A 510 -22.17 16.08 15.38
N ARG A 511 -23.25 16.84 15.60
CA ARG A 511 -23.16 18.22 16.13
C ARG A 511 -22.47 18.25 17.50
N GLN A 512 -22.78 17.29 18.37
CA GLN A 512 -22.19 17.22 19.70
C GLN A 512 -20.69 16.85 19.62
N PHE A 513 -20.30 15.92 18.74
CA PHE A 513 -18.89 15.62 18.48
C PHE A 513 -18.13 16.86 18.04
N ILE A 514 -18.68 17.63 17.08
CA ILE A 514 -18.06 18.87 16.59
C ILE A 514 -17.93 19.90 17.72
N GLN A 515 -18.94 20.07 18.55
CA GLN A 515 -18.90 21.02 19.68
C GLN A 515 -17.88 20.63 20.74
N ILE A 516 -17.74 19.33 21.05
CA ILE A 516 -16.72 18.83 21.96
C ILE A 516 -15.32 19.08 21.37
N ALA A 517 -15.11 18.83 20.07
CA ALA A 517 -13.85 19.11 19.41
C ALA A 517 -13.51 20.61 19.44
N LYS A 518 -14.47 21.49 19.14
CA LYS A 518 -14.30 22.96 19.21
C LYS A 518 -13.96 23.44 20.63
N ALA A 519 -14.54 22.81 21.66
CA ALA A 519 -14.25 23.15 23.04
C ALA A 519 -12.80 22.88 23.46
N THR A 520 -12.04 22.08 22.71
CA THR A 520 -10.60 21.90 22.92
C THR A 520 -9.77 23.12 22.56
N GLY A 521 -10.34 24.10 21.84
CA GLY A 521 -9.63 25.26 21.28
C GLY A 521 -8.77 24.95 20.05
N LYS A 522 -8.77 23.68 19.58
CA LYS A 522 -8.04 23.28 18.36
C LYS A 522 -8.79 23.75 17.11
N GLN A 523 -8.06 24.08 16.05
CA GLN A 523 -8.64 24.43 14.76
C GLN A 523 -9.08 23.16 14.02
N LEU A 524 -10.35 23.11 13.63
CA LEU A 524 -10.91 22.01 12.85
C LEU A 524 -10.59 22.22 11.37
N MET A 525 -10.04 21.18 10.72
CA MET A 525 -9.60 21.24 9.33
C MET A 525 -9.64 19.86 8.66
N ARG A 526 -9.39 19.82 7.36
CA ARG A 526 -9.26 18.59 6.58
C ARG A 526 -7.98 17.82 6.97
N VAL A 527 -7.96 16.52 6.67
CA VAL A 527 -6.80 15.67 6.96
C VAL A 527 -5.53 16.16 6.23
N ASP A 528 -5.62 16.51 4.96
CA ASP A 528 -4.48 17.03 4.21
C ASP A 528 -3.90 18.34 4.82
N GLN A 529 -4.76 19.24 5.27
CA GLN A 529 -4.36 20.45 5.97
C GLN A 529 -3.73 20.16 7.34
N CYS A 530 -4.30 19.21 8.09
CA CYS A 530 -3.76 18.83 9.40
C CYS A 530 -2.44 18.06 9.28
N MET A 531 -2.18 17.41 8.14
CA MET A 531 -0.89 16.78 7.84
C MET A 531 0.15 17.75 7.29
N GLU A 532 -0.20 19.02 7.10
CA GLU A 532 0.68 20.04 6.51
C GLU A 532 1.13 19.67 5.08
N ASP A 533 0.22 19.01 4.33
CA ASP A 533 0.48 18.63 2.95
C ASP A 533 0.66 19.91 2.10
N PRO A 534 1.78 20.05 1.37
CA PRO A 534 2.01 21.22 0.54
C PRO A 534 0.98 21.39 -0.60
N ASP A 535 0.31 20.30 -0.98
CA ASP A 535 -0.72 20.32 -2.01
C ASP A 535 -2.13 20.63 -1.43
N ALA A 536 -2.26 20.73 -0.11
CA ALA A 536 -3.51 21.08 0.53
C ALA A 536 -3.87 22.56 0.26
N PRO A 537 -5.17 22.90 0.13
CA PRO A 537 -5.57 24.27 0.03
C PRO A 537 -5.20 25.05 1.31
N PRO A 538 -5.00 26.38 1.22
CA PRO A 538 -4.73 27.20 2.41
C PRO A 538 -5.87 27.10 3.43
N LEU A 539 -5.55 27.36 4.69
CA LEU A 539 -6.52 27.39 5.80
C LEU A 539 -7.48 28.56 5.69
#